data_cca965bd9c8654da4abb1e31a3953fe9
#
_entry.id   cca965bd9c8654da4abb1e31a3953fe9
#
_cell.length_a   1.000
_cell.length_b   1.000
_cell.length_c   1.000
_cell.angle_alpha   90.00
_cell.angle_beta   90.00
_cell.angle_gamma   90.00
#
_symmetry.space_group_name_H-M   'P 1'
#
loop_
_entity.id
_entity.type
_entity.pdbx_description
1 polymer ?
#
loop_
_entity_poly.entity_id
_entity_poly.type
_entity_poly.pdbx_seq_one_letter_code
_entity_poly.pdbx_strand_id
1 'polypeptide(L)'
;MSIKVGINGFGRIGRNIVRASLGTSAIEFVAVNDITDSKTLAHLLKYDSVLGNLQQKVTHTDDSIAVDGKSFRVFKTKDPGEIDWPSVGADIVIESTGLFTNASDAAKHKRGSVKKVIISAPATEEDLTVVLGVNDKAYDPAKHHIISNASCTTNCLAPVAKVLHDSFGISCGTMTTIHSYTNDQKLLDLPHKDLRRARAAALSMIPTSTGAAKALHLVIPALKGKLDGYSIRVPTPNVSVVDLTIFTEKPVTVSSVNAALKAAADGPMKNVLEYTEEELVSADFRGNPHSSIVDSGYTRVVGTNCAKVLAWYDNEWGYSSRCRDLITLLASKM
;
A
#
# COMPACT_ATOMS: atom_id res chain seq x y z
N MET A 1 -18.51 -2.04 18.53
CA MET A 1 -18.56 -0.61 18.15
C MET A 1 -17.65 -0.44 16.93
N SER A 2 -18.04 0.42 15.99
CA SER A 2 -17.17 0.78 14.85
C SER A 2 -16.01 1.64 15.33
N ILE A 3 -14.84 1.48 14.70
CA ILE A 3 -13.69 2.37 14.92
C ILE A 3 -13.86 3.63 14.07
N LYS A 4 -13.68 4.79 14.67
CA LYS A 4 -13.81 6.09 14.01
C LYS A 4 -12.52 6.52 13.36
N VAL A 5 -12.55 6.76 12.05
CA VAL A 5 -11.36 7.00 11.24
C VAL A 5 -11.42 8.37 10.58
N GLY A 6 -10.34 9.14 10.74
CA GLY A 6 -10.04 10.35 9.97
C GLY A 6 -9.03 10.05 8.86
N ILE A 7 -9.09 10.77 7.75
CA ILE A 7 -8.11 10.68 6.66
C ILE A 7 -7.56 12.07 6.36
N ASN A 8 -6.24 12.26 6.48
CA ASN A 8 -5.55 13.44 5.99
C ASN A 8 -5.00 13.17 4.59
N GLY A 9 -5.44 13.93 3.59
CA GLY A 9 -5.14 13.69 2.18
C GLY A 9 -6.19 12.79 1.51
N PHE A 10 -7.17 13.40 0.88
CA PHE A 10 -8.24 12.67 0.18
C PHE A 10 -7.93 12.50 -1.32
N GLY A 11 -6.64 12.19 -1.60
CA GLY A 11 -6.13 11.83 -2.92
C GLY A 11 -6.58 10.42 -3.35
N ARG A 12 -5.86 9.80 -4.29
CA ARG A 12 -6.22 8.47 -4.79
C ARG A 12 -6.27 7.42 -3.67
N ILE A 13 -5.23 7.32 -2.84
CA ILE A 13 -5.18 6.32 -1.77
C ILE A 13 -6.25 6.60 -0.71
N GLY A 14 -6.41 7.84 -0.23
CA GLY A 14 -7.45 8.18 0.73
C GLY A 14 -8.86 7.82 0.25
N ARG A 15 -9.20 8.13 -1.01
CA ARG A 15 -10.49 7.76 -1.60
C ARG A 15 -10.65 6.25 -1.77
N ASN A 16 -9.59 5.54 -2.16
CA ASN A 16 -9.63 4.10 -2.34
C ASN A 16 -9.75 3.36 -1.00
N ILE A 17 -9.19 3.88 0.10
CA ILE A 17 -9.42 3.34 1.44
C ILE A 17 -10.91 3.41 1.80
N VAL A 18 -11.57 4.54 1.54
CA VAL A 18 -13.03 4.66 1.75
C VAL A 18 -13.77 3.65 0.88
N ARG A 19 -13.48 3.59 -0.43
CA ARG A 19 -14.11 2.65 -1.37
C ARG A 19 -13.92 1.19 -0.97
N ALA A 20 -12.70 0.79 -0.58
CA ALA A 20 -12.37 -0.56 -0.15
C ALA A 20 -13.03 -0.95 1.18
N SER A 21 -13.47 0.04 1.96
CA SER A 21 -14.12 -0.17 3.26
C SER A 21 -15.66 -0.15 3.16
N LEU A 22 -16.23 0.14 2.00
CA LEU A 22 -17.68 0.11 1.83
C LEU A 22 -18.21 -1.31 2.04
N GLY A 23 -19.30 -1.42 2.78
CA GLY A 23 -19.89 -2.72 3.14
C GLY A 23 -19.36 -3.31 4.46
N THR A 24 -18.30 -2.78 5.07
CA THR A 24 -17.92 -3.16 6.44
C THR A 24 -18.60 -2.25 7.48
N SER A 25 -19.07 -2.83 8.56
CA SER A 25 -19.59 -2.10 9.72
C SER A 25 -18.51 -1.82 10.78
N ALA A 26 -17.31 -2.36 10.59
CA ALA A 26 -16.22 -2.23 11.57
C ALA A 26 -15.55 -0.84 11.53
N ILE A 27 -15.61 -0.14 10.38
CA ILE A 27 -14.96 1.15 10.15
C ILE A 27 -16.01 2.22 9.87
N GLU A 28 -15.91 3.34 10.57
CA GLU A 28 -16.73 4.54 10.36
C GLU A 28 -15.79 5.71 10.01
N PHE A 29 -15.87 6.20 8.79
CA PHE A 29 -15.18 7.44 8.43
C PHE A 29 -15.95 8.62 8.99
N VAL A 30 -15.30 9.41 9.85
CA VAL A 30 -15.93 10.56 10.52
C VAL A 30 -15.52 11.89 9.89
N ALA A 31 -14.32 11.95 9.33
CA ALA A 31 -13.88 13.13 8.58
C ALA A 31 -12.74 12.81 7.61
N VAL A 32 -12.60 13.66 6.61
CA VAL A 32 -11.43 13.75 5.74
C VAL A 32 -10.89 15.18 5.77
N ASN A 33 -9.60 15.34 5.53
CA ASN A 33 -8.99 16.65 5.34
C ASN A 33 -8.29 16.71 3.98
N ASP A 34 -8.56 17.78 3.23
CA ASP A 34 -7.87 18.07 1.98
C ASP A 34 -7.96 19.58 1.72
N ILE A 35 -7.05 20.14 0.92
CA ILE A 35 -7.08 21.56 0.55
C ILE A 35 -8.12 21.87 -0.54
N THR A 36 -8.73 20.84 -1.12
CA THR A 36 -9.76 20.90 -2.17
C THR A 36 -11.16 21.01 -1.56
N ASP A 37 -12.10 21.56 -2.29
CA ASP A 37 -13.51 21.68 -1.86
C ASP A 37 -14.24 20.33 -1.85
N SER A 38 -15.29 20.23 -1.03
CA SER A 38 -16.08 19.02 -0.83
C SER A 38 -16.77 18.53 -2.11
N LYS A 39 -17.23 19.45 -2.97
CA LYS A 39 -17.88 19.14 -4.27
C LYS A 39 -16.90 18.39 -5.18
N THR A 40 -15.69 18.91 -5.34
CA THR A 40 -14.65 18.28 -6.15
C THR A 40 -14.23 16.93 -5.57
N LEU A 41 -14.04 16.84 -4.25
CA LEU A 41 -13.70 15.58 -3.58
C LEU A 41 -14.80 14.53 -3.72
N ALA A 42 -16.07 14.90 -3.58
CA ALA A 42 -17.21 14.01 -3.78
C ALA A 42 -17.30 13.53 -5.24
N HIS A 43 -17.07 14.42 -6.21
CA HIS A 43 -17.02 14.07 -7.63
C HIS A 43 -15.93 13.01 -7.90
N LEU A 44 -14.71 13.26 -7.40
CA LEU A 44 -13.58 12.33 -7.56
C LEU A 44 -13.72 11.02 -6.75
N LEU A 45 -14.52 11.01 -5.69
CA LEU A 45 -14.88 9.79 -4.99
C LEU A 45 -15.87 8.95 -5.81
N LYS A 46 -16.83 9.62 -6.47
CA LYS A 46 -17.85 8.96 -7.30
C LYS A 46 -17.29 8.43 -8.61
N TYR A 47 -16.48 9.22 -9.30
CA TYR A 47 -15.98 8.93 -10.64
C TYR A 47 -14.48 8.69 -10.60
N ASP A 48 -14.04 7.53 -11.06
CA ASP A 48 -12.63 7.14 -11.10
C ASP A 48 -12.31 6.54 -12.47
N SER A 49 -11.33 7.13 -13.15
CA SER A 49 -10.94 6.72 -14.51
C SER A 49 -10.27 5.34 -14.56
N VAL A 50 -9.71 4.89 -13.43
CA VAL A 50 -8.99 3.61 -13.32
C VAL A 50 -9.88 2.51 -12.78
N LEU A 51 -10.56 2.77 -11.64
CA LEU A 51 -11.36 1.77 -10.91
C LEU A 51 -12.86 1.82 -11.26
N GLY A 52 -13.25 2.77 -12.13
CA GLY A 52 -14.64 2.92 -12.52
C GLY A 52 -15.51 3.67 -11.51
N ASN A 53 -16.75 3.89 -11.87
CA ASN A 53 -17.69 4.66 -11.08
C ASN A 53 -18.16 3.90 -9.86
N LEU A 54 -18.14 4.56 -8.70
CA LEU A 54 -18.73 4.03 -7.49
C LEU A 54 -20.24 3.85 -7.67
N GLN A 55 -20.79 2.67 -7.33
CA GLN A 55 -22.24 2.41 -7.51
C GLN A 55 -23.08 3.15 -6.47
N GLN A 56 -22.56 3.34 -5.27
CA GLN A 56 -23.19 4.04 -4.16
C GLN A 56 -23.52 5.49 -4.52
N LYS A 57 -24.59 6.02 -3.95
CA LYS A 57 -24.96 7.43 -4.10
C LYS A 57 -23.99 8.30 -3.30
N VAL A 58 -23.33 9.23 -3.98
CA VAL A 58 -22.45 10.22 -3.33
C VAL A 58 -23.12 11.58 -3.38
N THR A 59 -23.22 12.24 -2.24
CA THR A 59 -23.73 13.62 -2.09
C THR A 59 -22.74 14.45 -1.28
N HIS A 60 -22.87 15.77 -1.33
CA HIS A 60 -22.02 16.68 -0.57
C HIS A 60 -22.78 17.90 -0.08
N THR A 61 -22.28 18.53 0.96
CA THR A 61 -22.53 19.91 1.37
C THR A 61 -21.24 20.72 1.25
N ASP A 62 -21.20 21.94 1.75
CA ASP A 62 -19.97 22.76 1.73
C ASP A 62 -18.87 22.18 2.62
N ASP A 63 -19.21 21.41 3.66
CA ASP A 63 -18.29 20.89 4.68
C ASP A 63 -18.41 19.38 4.91
N SER A 64 -19.14 18.65 4.08
CA SER A 64 -19.31 17.21 4.23
C SER A 64 -19.49 16.48 2.90
N ILE A 65 -19.21 15.17 2.93
CA ILE A 65 -19.50 14.21 1.87
C ILE A 65 -20.29 13.06 2.49
N ALA A 66 -21.28 12.54 1.77
CA ALA A 66 -22.03 11.36 2.21
C ALA A 66 -22.03 10.28 1.12
N VAL A 67 -21.86 9.02 1.53
CA VAL A 67 -21.98 7.82 0.69
C VAL A 67 -23.13 6.98 1.24
N ASP A 68 -24.17 6.76 0.44
CA ASP A 68 -25.41 6.08 0.84
C ASP A 68 -25.98 6.60 2.17
N GLY A 69 -25.94 7.94 2.36
CA GLY A 69 -26.44 8.60 3.56
C GLY A 69 -25.49 8.61 4.77
N LYS A 70 -24.39 7.87 4.74
CA LYS A 70 -23.35 7.96 5.78
C LYS A 70 -22.44 9.14 5.49
N SER A 71 -22.53 10.16 6.34
CA SER A 71 -21.80 11.42 6.14
C SER A 71 -20.50 11.45 6.93
N PHE A 72 -19.47 12.07 6.36
CA PHE A 72 -18.23 12.44 7.03
C PHE A 72 -17.85 13.88 6.72
N ARG A 73 -17.25 14.55 7.69
CA ARG A 73 -16.88 15.96 7.59
C ARG A 73 -15.69 16.16 6.65
N VAL A 74 -15.61 17.33 6.00
CA VAL A 74 -14.48 17.76 5.17
C VAL A 74 -13.80 18.95 5.83
N PHE A 75 -12.59 18.75 6.34
CA PHE A 75 -11.70 19.82 6.81
C PHE A 75 -10.85 20.34 5.65
N LYS A 76 -10.37 21.61 5.79
CA LYS A 76 -9.53 22.29 4.79
C LYS A 76 -8.31 22.92 5.43
N THR A 77 -7.56 22.12 6.18
CA THR A 77 -6.45 22.58 7.03
C THR A 77 -5.12 22.07 6.47
N LYS A 78 -4.12 22.94 6.39
CA LYS A 78 -2.79 22.57 5.86
C LYS A 78 -1.91 21.92 6.90
N ASP A 79 -1.93 22.42 8.15
CA ASP A 79 -1.11 21.88 9.23
C ASP A 79 -1.83 20.71 9.91
N PRO A 80 -1.22 19.52 9.96
CA PRO A 80 -1.79 18.36 10.67
C PRO A 80 -2.14 18.65 12.13
N GLY A 81 -1.37 19.53 12.78
CA GLY A 81 -1.58 19.93 14.15
C GLY A 81 -2.83 20.80 14.40
N GLU A 82 -3.43 21.35 13.36
CA GLU A 82 -4.60 22.23 13.46
C GLU A 82 -5.91 21.55 13.06
N ILE A 83 -5.85 20.32 12.50
CA ILE A 83 -7.06 19.60 12.08
C ILE A 83 -7.82 19.14 13.32
N ASP A 84 -9.10 19.52 13.44
CA ASP A 84 -9.91 19.25 14.61
C ASP A 84 -10.52 17.84 14.65
N TRP A 85 -9.63 16.81 14.64
CA TRP A 85 -10.03 15.42 14.81
C TRP A 85 -10.84 15.14 16.08
N PRO A 86 -10.55 15.80 17.24
CA PRO A 86 -11.33 15.60 18.47
C PRO A 86 -12.81 15.93 18.32
N SER A 87 -13.17 16.98 17.55
CA SER A 87 -14.57 17.39 17.38
C SER A 87 -15.44 16.34 16.69
N VAL A 88 -14.82 15.44 15.91
CA VAL A 88 -15.50 14.32 15.23
C VAL A 88 -15.25 12.98 15.94
N GLY A 89 -14.45 12.97 17.01
CA GLY A 89 -14.15 11.78 17.80
C GLY A 89 -13.35 10.72 17.07
N ALA A 90 -12.45 11.11 16.17
CA ALA A 90 -11.60 10.16 15.44
C ALA A 90 -10.68 9.38 16.40
N ASP A 91 -10.66 8.06 16.30
CA ASP A 91 -9.77 7.15 17.06
C ASP A 91 -8.46 6.90 16.34
N ILE A 92 -8.53 6.73 15.00
CA ILE A 92 -7.38 6.49 14.13
C ILE A 92 -7.36 7.55 13.05
N VAL A 93 -6.18 8.10 12.74
CA VAL A 93 -5.99 8.98 11.58
C VAL A 93 -5.07 8.29 10.58
N ILE A 94 -5.46 8.34 9.30
CA ILE A 94 -4.60 7.92 8.20
C ILE A 94 -3.97 9.15 7.57
N GLU A 95 -2.64 9.22 7.63
CA GLU A 95 -1.86 10.21 6.92
C GLU A 95 -1.61 9.72 5.49
N SER A 96 -2.29 10.32 4.53
CA SER A 96 -2.33 9.90 3.13
C SER A 96 -1.98 11.02 2.14
N THR A 97 -1.37 12.11 2.62
CA THR A 97 -0.93 13.22 1.76
C THR A 97 0.38 12.89 1.03
N GLY A 98 1.20 11.98 1.57
CA GLY A 98 2.56 11.72 1.13
C GLY A 98 3.56 12.83 1.50
N LEU A 99 3.14 13.83 2.28
CA LEU A 99 3.97 14.96 2.72
C LEU A 99 4.54 14.74 4.13
N PHE A 100 3.74 14.21 5.05
CA PHE A 100 4.09 14.05 6.45
C PHE A 100 4.47 12.59 6.74
N THR A 101 5.59 12.15 6.16
CA THR A 101 6.09 10.77 6.26
C THR A 101 7.10 10.57 7.39
N ASN A 102 7.55 11.64 8.04
CA ASN A 102 8.31 11.54 9.27
C ASN A 102 7.36 11.39 10.46
N ALA A 103 7.70 10.51 11.43
CA ALA A 103 6.86 10.25 12.59
C ALA A 103 6.58 11.51 13.43
N SER A 104 7.52 12.43 13.54
CA SER A 104 7.34 13.68 14.30
C SER A 104 6.26 14.59 13.69
N ASP A 105 6.16 14.62 12.35
CA ASP A 105 5.12 15.37 11.66
C ASP A 105 3.77 14.66 11.75
N ALA A 106 3.74 13.34 11.53
CA ALA A 106 2.54 12.53 11.64
C ALA A 106 1.98 12.51 13.08
N ALA A 107 2.83 12.58 14.09
CA ALA A 107 2.43 12.63 15.49
C ALA A 107 1.59 13.86 15.84
N LYS A 108 1.63 14.95 15.05
CA LYS A 108 0.78 16.12 15.21
C LYS A 108 -0.71 15.79 15.13
N HIS A 109 -1.08 14.70 14.44
CA HIS A 109 -2.45 14.18 14.43
C HIS A 109 -2.89 13.56 15.74
N LYS A 110 -1.94 13.06 16.58
CA LYS A 110 -2.23 12.33 17.80
C LYS A 110 -2.63 13.28 18.93
N ARG A 111 -3.87 13.76 18.90
CA ARG A 111 -4.44 14.71 19.87
C ARG A 111 -5.86 14.30 20.25
N GLY A 112 -6.26 14.61 21.49
CA GLY A 112 -7.61 14.36 22.00
C GLY A 112 -8.01 12.88 21.86
N SER A 113 -8.99 12.59 21.02
CA SER A 113 -9.50 11.23 20.82
C SER A 113 -8.58 10.32 20.00
N VAL A 114 -7.64 10.89 19.20
CA VAL A 114 -6.79 10.12 18.28
C VAL A 114 -5.74 9.32 19.04
N LYS A 115 -5.84 8.00 18.94
CA LYS A 115 -4.97 7.04 19.63
C LYS A 115 -3.84 6.52 18.75
N LYS A 116 -4.10 6.37 17.44
CA LYS A 116 -3.15 5.82 16.46
C LYS A 116 -3.14 6.65 15.16
N VAL A 117 -1.96 6.69 14.54
CA VAL A 117 -1.78 7.28 13.21
C VAL A 117 -1.16 6.23 12.30
N ILE A 118 -1.75 6.03 11.13
CA ILE A 118 -1.23 5.18 10.05
C ILE A 118 -0.67 6.09 8.96
N ILE A 119 0.60 5.96 8.65
CA ILE A 119 1.23 6.61 7.50
C ILE A 119 1.08 5.68 6.30
N SER A 120 0.37 6.11 5.26
CA SER A 120 0.14 5.32 4.04
C SER A 120 1.29 5.47 3.03
N ALA A 121 2.51 5.43 3.52
CA ALA A 121 3.76 5.53 2.76
C ALA A 121 4.91 4.94 3.59
N PRO A 122 6.08 4.67 2.98
CA PRO A 122 7.30 4.45 3.74
C PRO A 122 7.56 5.66 4.65
N ALA A 123 7.86 5.39 5.91
CA ALA A 123 8.06 6.43 6.91
C ALA A 123 9.50 6.48 7.41
N THR A 124 9.80 7.48 8.22
CA THR A 124 11.05 7.59 8.99
C THR A 124 10.71 7.85 10.45
N GLU A 125 11.46 7.23 11.36
CA GLU A 125 11.31 7.36 12.81
C GLU A 125 9.94 6.88 13.36
N GLU A 126 9.20 6.09 12.56
CA GLU A 126 7.94 5.48 12.99
C GLU A 126 8.18 4.41 14.07
N ASP A 127 7.15 4.18 14.91
CA ASP A 127 7.24 3.16 15.95
C ASP A 127 7.31 1.75 15.39
N LEU A 128 6.63 1.52 14.24
CA LEU A 128 6.62 0.24 13.55
C LEU A 128 6.23 0.40 12.08
N THR A 129 7.00 -0.21 11.19
CA THR A 129 6.56 -0.51 9.82
C THR A 129 5.91 -1.88 9.80
N VAL A 130 4.67 -1.98 9.28
CA VAL A 130 3.87 -3.21 9.22
C VAL A 130 3.61 -3.61 7.77
N VAL A 131 3.83 -4.89 7.48
CA VAL A 131 3.28 -5.57 6.31
C VAL A 131 2.46 -6.77 6.81
N LEU A 132 1.17 -6.75 6.54
CA LEU A 132 0.24 -7.79 6.97
C LEU A 132 0.63 -9.16 6.38
N GLY A 133 0.52 -10.20 7.19
CA GLY A 133 0.97 -11.56 6.85
C GLY A 133 2.48 -11.76 6.98
N VAL A 134 3.27 -10.70 7.24
CA VAL A 134 4.73 -10.78 7.37
C VAL A 134 5.18 -10.53 8.81
N ASN A 135 4.85 -9.37 9.37
CA ASN A 135 5.28 -8.97 10.73
C ASN A 135 4.17 -8.34 11.57
N ASP A 136 2.91 -8.48 11.20
CA ASP A 136 1.76 -7.92 11.93
C ASP A 136 1.66 -8.39 13.39
N LYS A 137 2.25 -9.56 13.71
CA LYS A 137 2.37 -10.06 15.09
C LYS A 137 3.30 -9.21 15.97
N ALA A 138 4.17 -8.40 15.37
CA ALA A 138 5.04 -7.49 16.11
C ALA A 138 4.31 -6.25 16.66
N TYR A 139 3.06 -6.00 16.21
CA TYR A 139 2.28 -4.87 16.70
C TYR A 139 1.93 -5.01 18.18
N ASP A 140 2.41 -4.07 18.98
CA ASP A 140 2.11 -3.88 20.41
C ASP A 140 1.30 -2.58 20.57
N PRO A 141 0.01 -2.64 20.97
CA PRO A 141 -0.84 -1.46 21.07
C PRO A 141 -0.37 -0.45 22.14
N ALA A 142 0.41 -0.89 23.13
CA ALA A 142 0.93 -0.01 24.17
C ALA A 142 2.15 0.81 23.72
N LYS A 143 2.90 0.31 22.73
CA LYS A 143 4.16 0.92 22.28
C LYS A 143 4.05 1.61 20.93
N HIS A 144 3.26 1.05 20.00
CA HIS A 144 3.22 1.50 18.62
C HIS A 144 2.01 2.40 18.38
N HIS A 145 2.28 3.67 18.14
CA HIS A 145 1.25 4.71 17.95
C HIS A 145 1.31 5.33 16.56
N ILE A 146 2.51 5.50 16.00
CA ILE A 146 2.74 6.00 14.65
C ILE A 146 3.26 4.83 13.81
N ILE A 147 2.42 4.35 12.91
CA ILE A 147 2.64 3.08 12.21
C ILE A 147 2.69 3.33 10.71
N SER A 148 3.73 2.84 10.04
CA SER A 148 3.81 2.85 8.57
C SER A 148 3.22 1.56 7.97
N ASN A 149 2.37 1.69 6.95
CA ASN A 149 1.93 0.56 6.13
C ASN A 149 2.93 0.24 4.99
N ALA A 150 4.17 0.71 5.08
CA ALA A 150 5.19 0.59 4.06
C ALA A 150 4.75 1.15 2.68
N SER A 151 5.37 0.72 1.58
CA SER A 151 4.94 1.03 0.21
C SER A 151 4.10 -0.09 -0.41
N CYS A 152 3.40 0.20 -1.50
CA CYS A 152 2.70 -0.81 -2.28
C CYS A 152 3.67 -1.90 -2.80
N THR A 153 4.86 -1.50 -3.25
CA THR A 153 5.90 -2.42 -3.71
C THR A 153 6.43 -3.30 -2.56
N THR A 154 6.65 -2.72 -1.36
CA THR A 154 7.05 -3.50 -0.18
C THR A 154 5.96 -4.49 0.22
N ASN A 155 4.69 -4.11 0.15
CA ASN A 155 3.56 -4.99 0.42
C ASN A 155 3.48 -6.15 -0.57
N CYS A 156 3.86 -5.96 -1.84
CA CYS A 156 3.95 -7.04 -2.82
C CYS A 156 5.18 -7.93 -2.57
N LEU A 157 6.35 -7.34 -2.37
CA LEU A 157 7.62 -8.05 -2.29
C LEU A 157 7.78 -8.86 -0.99
N ALA A 158 7.36 -8.30 0.16
CA ALA A 158 7.63 -8.88 1.46
C ALA A 158 6.97 -10.25 1.69
N PRO A 159 5.70 -10.50 1.33
CA PRO A 159 5.10 -11.83 1.43
C PRO A 159 5.86 -12.89 0.63
N VAL A 160 6.21 -12.59 -0.61
CA VAL A 160 6.97 -13.51 -1.48
C VAL A 160 8.36 -13.77 -0.90
N ALA A 161 9.09 -12.70 -0.53
CA ALA A 161 10.42 -12.83 0.06
C ALA A 161 10.41 -13.61 1.37
N LYS A 162 9.37 -13.44 2.21
CA LYS A 162 9.21 -14.19 3.45
C LYS A 162 9.05 -15.68 3.20
N VAL A 163 8.14 -16.06 2.31
CA VAL A 163 7.91 -17.48 1.96
C VAL A 163 9.18 -18.12 1.44
N LEU A 164 9.87 -17.46 0.52
CA LEU A 164 11.10 -17.98 -0.07
C LEU A 164 12.26 -18.05 0.95
N HIS A 165 12.37 -17.05 1.83
CA HIS A 165 13.40 -17.06 2.88
C HIS A 165 13.15 -18.14 3.91
N ASP A 166 11.92 -18.27 4.39
CA ASP A 166 11.55 -19.27 5.41
C ASP A 166 11.71 -20.71 4.87
N SER A 167 11.45 -20.91 3.57
CA SER A 167 11.54 -22.24 2.95
C SER A 167 12.95 -22.63 2.52
N PHE A 168 13.68 -21.70 1.90
CA PHE A 168 14.92 -22.02 1.20
C PHE A 168 16.15 -21.23 1.69
N GLY A 169 15.96 -20.20 2.51
CA GLY A 169 17.02 -19.25 2.88
C GLY A 169 17.42 -18.36 1.69
N ILE A 170 17.27 -17.04 1.83
CA ILE A 170 17.78 -16.09 0.84
C ILE A 170 19.17 -15.65 1.27
N SER A 171 20.18 -15.91 0.44
CA SER A 171 21.55 -15.45 0.64
C SER A 171 21.73 -14.02 0.11
N CYS A 172 21.27 -13.75 -1.11
CA CYS A 172 21.21 -12.42 -1.71
C CYS A 172 20.20 -12.39 -2.86
N GLY A 173 19.93 -11.21 -3.40
CA GLY A 173 19.06 -11.07 -4.56
C GLY A 173 18.88 -9.63 -5.01
N THR A 174 18.19 -9.48 -6.11
CA THR A 174 17.80 -8.19 -6.65
C THR A 174 16.37 -8.21 -7.14
N MET A 175 15.70 -7.04 -7.10
CA MET A 175 14.38 -6.91 -7.67
C MET A 175 14.28 -5.71 -8.60
N THR A 176 13.46 -5.84 -9.63
CA THR A 176 12.99 -4.73 -10.43
C THR A 176 11.48 -4.65 -10.30
N THR A 177 10.95 -3.48 -9.94
CA THR A 177 9.51 -3.29 -10.10
C THR A 177 9.25 -2.54 -11.40
N ILE A 178 8.48 -3.16 -12.28
CA ILE A 178 7.88 -2.51 -13.45
C ILE A 178 6.58 -1.89 -12.95
N HIS A 179 6.59 -0.57 -12.78
CA HIS A 179 5.58 0.14 -11.99
C HIS A 179 4.78 1.12 -12.84
N SER A 180 3.47 1.10 -12.66
CA SER A 180 2.59 2.14 -13.22
C SER A 180 3.05 3.53 -12.82
N TYR A 181 2.76 4.54 -13.64
CA TYR A 181 3.01 5.91 -13.25
C TYR A 181 2.15 6.33 -12.06
N THR A 182 2.64 7.25 -11.26
CA THR A 182 1.95 7.79 -10.08
C THR A 182 1.96 9.33 -10.12
N ASN A 183 1.14 9.97 -9.30
CA ASN A 183 0.94 11.42 -9.33
C ASN A 183 2.19 12.25 -8.94
N ASP A 184 3.25 11.63 -8.46
CA ASP A 184 4.56 12.29 -8.29
C ASP A 184 5.24 12.58 -9.64
N GLN A 185 4.90 11.80 -10.69
CA GLN A 185 5.39 12.04 -12.04
C GLN A 185 4.62 13.17 -12.73
N LYS A 186 5.22 13.71 -13.78
CA LYS A 186 4.66 14.83 -14.52
C LYS A 186 3.93 14.34 -15.77
N LEU A 187 2.81 15.00 -16.11
CA LEU A 187 2.07 14.68 -17.34
C LEU A 187 2.92 15.02 -18.57
N LEU A 188 3.51 16.22 -18.57
CA LEU A 188 4.53 16.67 -19.52
C LEU A 188 5.80 17.07 -18.75
N ASP A 189 6.89 17.37 -19.47
CA ASP A 189 8.18 17.72 -18.87
C ASP A 189 8.06 18.93 -17.92
N LEU A 190 8.32 18.71 -16.63
CA LEU A 190 8.26 19.73 -15.57
C LEU A 190 9.31 19.43 -14.49
N PRO A 191 9.73 20.43 -13.70
CA PRO A 191 10.73 20.24 -12.65
C PRO A 191 10.36 19.14 -11.66
N HIS A 192 11.32 18.28 -11.36
CA HIS A 192 11.25 17.23 -10.36
C HIS A 192 12.66 16.98 -9.79
N LYS A 193 12.78 16.53 -8.54
CA LYS A 193 14.06 16.21 -7.88
C LYS A 193 14.84 15.11 -8.63
N ASP A 194 14.13 14.08 -9.10
CA ASP A 194 14.66 13.07 -10.01
C ASP A 194 14.42 13.56 -11.43
N LEU A 195 15.49 13.84 -12.18
CA LEU A 195 15.41 14.36 -13.54
C LEU A 195 14.76 13.39 -14.53
N ARG A 196 14.78 12.09 -14.26
CA ARG A 196 14.07 11.10 -15.08
C ARG A 196 12.56 11.17 -14.83
N ARG A 197 12.10 11.38 -13.59
CA ARG A 197 10.69 11.63 -13.26
C ARG A 197 10.20 13.02 -13.68
N ALA A 198 11.10 13.93 -14.05
CA ALA A 198 10.75 15.21 -14.63
C ALA A 198 10.16 15.09 -16.04
N ARG A 199 10.32 13.94 -16.69
CA ARG A 199 9.85 13.68 -18.05
C ARG A 199 8.40 13.18 -18.05
N ALA A 200 7.76 13.30 -19.24
CA ALA A 200 6.35 12.92 -19.45
C ALA A 200 6.07 11.46 -19.07
N ALA A 201 5.18 11.24 -18.12
CA ALA A 201 4.93 9.93 -17.50
C ALA A 201 4.37 8.89 -18.49
N ALA A 202 3.52 9.32 -19.43
CA ALA A 202 2.79 8.40 -20.30
C ALA A 202 3.50 8.13 -21.65
N LEU A 203 4.73 8.61 -21.84
CA LEU A 203 5.45 8.50 -23.12
C LEU A 203 6.71 7.62 -23.05
N SER A 204 7.25 7.38 -21.88
CA SER A 204 8.57 6.74 -21.75
C SER A 204 8.60 5.72 -20.60
N MET A 205 9.47 4.73 -20.72
CA MET A 205 9.92 3.92 -19.59
C MET A 205 10.96 4.72 -18.81
N ILE A 206 10.75 4.89 -17.50
CA ILE A 206 11.53 5.79 -16.66
C ILE A 206 12.20 4.99 -15.53
N PRO A 207 13.50 4.66 -15.63
CA PRO A 207 14.23 4.07 -14.52
C PRO A 207 14.36 5.07 -13.37
N THR A 208 14.11 4.61 -12.15
CA THR A 208 14.21 5.44 -10.94
C THR A 208 14.50 4.58 -9.72
N SER A 209 14.91 5.20 -8.63
CA SER A 209 15.15 4.50 -7.38
C SER A 209 13.86 4.02 -6.72
N THR A 210 13.95 2.95 -5.94
CA THR A 210 12.94 2.52 -4.98
C THR A 210 13.59 2.08 -3.69
N GLY A 211 13.00 2.47 -2.57
CA GLY A 211 13.44 1.99 -1.25
C GLY A 211 12.84 0.64 -0.86
N ALA A 212 11.96 0.05 -1.69
CA ALA A 212 11.15 -1.09 -1.30
C ALA A 212 11.98 -2.34 -0.91
N ALA A 213 13.03 -2.67 -1.67
CA ALA A 213 13.89 -3.80 -1.35
C ALA A 213 14.73 -3.54 -0.10
N LYS A 214 15.28 -2.33 0.03
CA LYS A 214 16.04 -1.95 1.21
C LYS A 214 15.18 -1.92 2.48
N ALA A 215 13.92 -1.49 2.36
CA ALA A 215 12.99 -1.43 3.48
C ALA A 215 12.52 -2.82 3.98
N LEU A 216 12.77 -3.90 3.25
CA LEU A 216 12.40 -5.25 3.69
C LEU A 216 12.98 -5.63 5.05
N HIS A 217 14.17 -5.14 5.41
CA HIS A 217 14.76 -5.44 6.71
C HIS A 217 13.93 -4.91 7.91
N LEU A 218 13.08 -3.91 7.69
CA LEU A 218 12.18 -3.39 8.72
C LEU A 218 11.10 -4.42 9.10
N VAL A 219 10.72 -5.26 8.14
CA VAL A 219 9.66 -6.27 8.33
C VAL A 219 10.19 -7.71 8.33
N ILE A 220 11.37 -7.95 7.74
CA ILE A 220 12.09 -9.23 7.75
C ILE A 220 13.57 -8.96 8.10
N PRO A 221 13.91 -8.82 9.40
CA PRO A 221 15.29 -8.43 9.81
C PRO A 221 16.40 -9.30 9.25
N ALA A 222 16.15 -10.59 9.02
CA ALA A 222 17.10 -11.55 8.44
C ALA A 222 17.53 -11.21 7.00
N LEU A 223 16.79 -10.34 6.31
CA LEU A 223 17.10 -9.89 4.95
C LEU A 223 17.89 -8.57 4.90
N LYS A 224 18.37 -8.05 6.04
CA LYS A 224 19.16 -6.82 6.07
C LYS A 224 20.41 -6.93 5.19
N GLY A 225 20.50 -6.04 4.19
CA GLY A 225 21.64 -6.00 3.26
C GLY A 225 21.67 -7.11 2.20
N LYS A 226 20.70 -8.03 2.18
CA LYS A 226 20.64 -9.14 1.22
C LYS A 226 19.91 -8.82 -0.07
N LEU A 227 19.03 -7.79 -0.07
CA LEU A 227 18.23 -7.42 -1.23
C LEU A 227 18.39 -5.94 -1.56
N ASP A 228 18.50 -5.64 -2.86
CA ASP A 228 18.46 -4.29 -3.43
C ASP A 228 17.66 -4.31 -4.74
N GLY A 229 17.43 -3.14 -5.32
CA GLY A 229 16.69 -3.06 -6.58
C GLY A 229 16.32 -1.64 -6.98
N TYR A 230 15.62 -1.54 -8.09
CA TYR A 230 15.17 -0.28 -8.65
C TYR A 230 13.76 -0.41 -9.26
N SER A 231 13.20 0.70 -9.69
CA SER A 231 11.89 0.78 -10.36
C SER A 231 12.06 1.21 -11.80
N ILE A 232 11.26 0.63 -12.69
CA ILE A 232 11.04 1.15 -14.05
C ILE A 232 9.59 1.59 -14.10
N ARG A 233 9.34 2.91 -14.20
CA ARG A 233 8.00 3.43 -14.44
C ARG A 233 7.63 3.21 -15.90
N VAL A 234 6.40 2.76 -16.15
CA VAL A 234 5.90 2.44 -17.49
C VAL A 234 4.61 3.20 -17.79
N PRO A 235 4.25 3.41 -19.06
CA PRO A 235 3.04 4.14 -19.48
C PRO A 235 1.75 3.37 -19.24
N THR A 236 1.52 2.87 -18.02
CA THR A 236 0.29 2.21 -17.58
C THR A 236 -0.28 2.94 -16.36
N PRO A 237 -1.63 3.09 -16.26
CA PRO A 237 -2.23 3.90 -15.21
C PRO A 237 -2.31 3.19 -13.86
N ASN A 238 -2.32 1.88 -13.84
CA ASN A 238 -2.44 1.07 -12.62
C ASN A 238 -1.98 -0.36 -12.89
N VAL A 239 -1.76 -1.11 -11.83
CA VAL A 239 -1.17 -2.44 -11.75
C VAL A 239 0.32 -2.44 -12.11
N SER A 240 1.08 -2.95 -11.21
CA SER A 240 2.54 -3.04 -11.27
C SER A 240 2.97 -4.49 -11.07
N VAL A 241 4.22 -4.79 -11.36
CA VAL A 241 4.77 -6.13 -11.18
C VAL A 241 6.16 -6.05 -10.56
N VAL A 242 6.44 -6.96 -9.62
CA VAL A 242 7.77 -7.20 -9.05
C VAL A 242 8.39 -8.39 -9.79
N ASP A 243 9.58 -8.18 -10.31
CA ASP A 243 10.47 -9.19 -10.84
C ASP A 243 11.59 -9.40 -9.83
N LEU A 244 11.50 -10.51 -9.07
CA LEU A 244 12.43 -10.85 -8.00
C LEU A 244 13.35 -11.98 -8.43
N THR A 245 14.66 -11.75 -8.37
CA THR A 245 15.69 -12.79 -8.56
C THR A 245 16.46 -12.95 -7.26
N ILE A 246 16.53 -14.17 -6.75
CA ILE A 246 17.22 -14.51 -5.50
C ILE A 246 18.18 -15.68 -5.66
N PHE A 247 19.22 -15.69 -4.84
CA PHE A 247 20.03 -16.87 -4.59
C PHE A 247 19.65 -17.46 -3.25
N THR A 248 19.43 -18.77 -3.22
CA THR A 248 18.97 -19.53 -2.04
C THR A 248 20.11 -20.35 -1.42
N GLU A 249 20.02 -20.57 -0.11
CA GLU A 249 20.97 -21.40 0.64
C GLU A 249 20.74 -22.90 0.37
N LYS A 250 19.46 -23.29 0.15
CA LYS A 250 19.05 -24.64 -0.20
C LYS A 250 18.79 -24.74 -1.70
N PRO A 251 19.03 -25.91 -2.32
CA PRO A 251 18.63 -26.14 -3.72
C PRO A 251 17.13 -25.94 -3.94
N VAL A 252 16.78 -25.43 -5.10
CA VAL A 252 15.38 -25.16 -5.50
C VAL A 252 15.09 -25.71 -6.89
N THR A 253 13.84 -25.98 -7.12
CA THR A 253 13.26 -26.28 -8.44
C THR A 253 12.06 -25.37 -8.67
N VAL A 254 11.60 -25.19 -9.92
CA VAL A 254 10.36 -24.47 -10.23
C VAL A 254 9.19 -25.03 -9.42
N SER A 255 9.08 -26.36 -9.35
CA SER A 255 8.02 -27.04 -8.61
C SER A 255 8.07 -26.73 -7.11
N SER A 256 9.26 -26.78 -6.48
CA SER A 256 9.39 -26.51 -5.03
C SER A 256 9.09 -25.05 -4.68
N VAL A 257 9.53 -24.10 -5.52
CA VAL A 257 9.25 -22.68 -5.35
C VAL A 257 7.74 -22.41 -5.48
N ASN A 258 7.11 -22.92 -6.54
CA ASN A 258 5.67 -22.74 -6.77
C ASN A 258 4.82 -23.42 -5.69
N ALA A 259 5.21 -24.61 -5.23
CA ALA A 259 4.53 -25.32 -4.15
C ALA A 259 4.56 -24.52 -2.83
N ALA A 260 5.70 -23.94 -2.47
CA ALA A 260 5.83 -23.12 -1.26
C ALA A 260 4.97 -21.86 -1.33
N LEU A 261 4.97 -21.16 -2.47
CA LEU A 261 4.18 -19.94 -2.66
C LEU A 261 2.68 -20.25 -2.68
N LYS A 262 2.25 -21.33 -3.36
CA LYS A 262 0.86 -21.78 -3.39
C LYS A 262 0.36 -22.16 -1.99
N ALA A 263 1.14 -22.94 -1.25
CA ALA A 263 0.78 -23.34 0.11
C ALA A 263 0.64 -22.13 1.06
N ALA A 264 1.47 -21.09 0.88
CA ALA A 264 1.33 -19.87 1.67
C ALA A 264 0.07 -19.07 1.28
N ALA A 265 -0.24 -18.97 -0.01
CA ALA A 265 -1.43 -18.29 -0.52
C ALA A 265 -2.73 -18.99 -0.07
N ASP A 266 -2.77 -20.32 -0.13
CA ASP A 266 -3.92 -21.13 0.31
C ASP A 266 -4.08 -21.18 1.85
N GLY A 267 -3.01 -20.86 2.58
CA GLY A 267 -2.90 -21.02 4.02
C GLY A 267 -2.64 -19.72 4.79
N PRO A 268 -1.43 -19.56 5.40
CA PRO A 268 -1.16 -18.50 6.37
C PRO A 268 -1.19 -17.07 5.79
N MET A 269 -1.05 -16.92 4.48
CA MET A 269 -1.10 -15.62 3.80
C MET A 269 -2.37 -15.43 2.95
N LYS A 270 -3.40 -16.22 3.20
CA LYS A 270 -4.70 -16.05 2.55
C LYS A 270 -5.18 -14.60 2.68
N ASN A 271 -5.72 -14.04 1.60
CA ASN A 271 -6.14 -12.64 1.44
C ASN A 271 -4.99 -11.60 1.39
N VAL A 272 -3.73 -12.02 1.51
CA VAL A 272 -2.54 -11.17 1.34
C VAL A 272 -1.78 -11.58 0.08
N LEU A 273 -1.52 -12.88 -0.06
CA LEU A 273 -0.86 -13.49 -1.20
C LEU A 273 -1.88 -14.31 -2.01
N GLU A 274 -1.86 -14.14 -3.31
CA GLU A 274 -2.61 -14.94 -4.29
C GLU A 274 -1.62 -15.67 -5.19
N TYR A 275 -2.04 -16.78 -5.77
CA TYR A 275 -1.26 -17.59 -6.69
C TYR A 275 -2.11 -17.89 -7.92
N THR A 276 -1.61 -17.56 -9.12
CA THR A 276 -2.30 -17.83 -10.39
C THR A 276 -1.47 -18.71 -11.31
N GLU A 277 -2.18 -19.55 -12.06
CA GLU A 277 -1.65 -20.37 -13.16
C GLU A 277 -2.20 -19.88 -14.51
N GLU A 278 -3.03 -18.83 -14.51
CA GLU A 278 -3.64 -18.26 -15.70
C GLU A 278 -2.69 -17.31 -16.43
N GLU A 279 -2.82 -17.26 -17.75
CA GLU A 279 -2.02 -16.38 -18.62
C GLU A 279 -2.64 -14.98 -18.67
N LEU A 280 -2.36 -14.16 -17.64
CA LEU A 280 -2.97 -12.84 -17.44
C LEU A 280 -1.99 -11.70 -17.71
N VAL A 281 -2.56 -10.50 -17.90
CA VAL A 281 -1.80 -9.25 -18.07
C VAL A 281 -2.25 -8.22 -17.03
N SER A 282 -1.54 -7.09 -16.93
CA SER A 282 -1.78 -6.08 -15.89
C SER A 282 -3.23 -5.63 -15.77
N ALA A 283 -3.98 -5.55 -16.88
CA ALA A 283 -5.38 -5.10 -16.87
C ALA A 283 -6.31 -6.04 -16.09
N ASP A 284 -5.99 -7.33 -16.03
CA ASP A 284 -6.81 -8.37 -15.39
C ASP A 284 -6.72 -8.32 -13.86
N PHE A 285 -5.64 -7.74 -13.33
CA PHE A 285 -5.42 -7.60 -11.89
C PHE A 285 -5.98 -6.30 -11.30
N ARG A 286 -6.62 -5.45 -12.12
CA ARG A 286 -7.20 -4.20 -11.64
C ARG A 286 -8.35 -4.48 -10.67
N GLY A 287 -8.27 -3.87 -9.48
CA GLY A 287 -9.24 -4.09 -8.41
C GLY A 287 -8.99 -5.37 -7.61
N ASN A 288 -7.92 -6.11 -7.86
CA ASN A 288 -7.55 -7.26 -7.03
C ASN A 288 -7.07 -6.78 -5.65
N PRO A 289 -7.68 -7.24 -4.54
CA PRO A 289 -7.37 -6.76 -3.20
C PRO A 289 -6.10 -7.37 -2.59
N HIS A 290 -5.49 -8.40 -3.19
CA HIS A 290 -4.28 -9.01 -2.66
C HIS A 290 -3.07 -8.06 -2.77
N SER A 291 -2.16 -8.17 -1.82
CA SER A 291 -0.91 -7.40 -1.84
C SER A 291 0.06 -7.89 -2.91
N SER A 292 -0.02 -9.18 -3.22
CA SER A 292 0.88 -9.86 -4.14
C SER A 292 0.17 -11.01 -4.81
N ILE A 293 0.27 -11.11 -6.13
CA ILE A 293 -0.30 -12.21 -6.92
C ILE A 293 0.85 -12.87 -7.68
N VAL A 294 1.25 -14.06 -7.24
CA VAL A 294 2.34 -14.81 -7.87
C VAL A 294 1.88 -15.37 -9.21
N ASP A 295 2.62 -15.05 -10.26
CA ASP A 295 2.46 -15.62 -11.60
C ASP A 295 3.37 -16.84 -11.74
N SER A 296 2.79 -18.01 -11.53
CA SER A 296 3.55 -19.27 -11.50
C SER A 296 4.16 -19.67 -12.84
N GLY A 297 3.54 -19.24 -13.94
CA GLY A 297 4.02 -19.46 -15.29
C GLY A 297 5.36 -18.79 -15.57
N TYR A 298 5.73 -17.78 -14.78
CA TYR A 298 6.99 -17.03 -14.90
C TYR A 298 8.01 -17.36 -13.83
N THR A 299 7.77 -18.35 -12.96
CA THR A 299 8.83 -18.88 -12.08
C THR A 299 9.94 -19.53 -12.90
N ARG A 300 11.19 -19.17 -12.66
CA ARG A 300 12.37 -19.74 -13.32
C ARG A 300 13.41 -20.14 -12.28
N VAL A 301 14.14 -21.18 -12.59
CA VAL A 301 15.32 -21.60 -11.80
C VAL A 301 16.49 -21.77 -12.75
N VAL A 302 17.63 -21.18 -12.39
CA VAL A 302 18.89 -21.30 -13.13
C VAL A 302 19.92 -21.95 -12.21
N GLY A 303 20.54 -23.02 -12.68
CA GLY A 303 21.40 -23.85 -11.81
C GLY A 303 20.58 -24.51 -10.70
N THR A 304 21.13 -24.56 -9.50
CA THR A 304 20.52 -25.26 -8.37
C THR A 304 19.92 -24.33 -7.31
N ASN A 305 20.27 -23.05 -7.33
CA ASN A 305 19.93 -22.12 -6.26
C ASN A 305 19.61 -20.68 -6.69
N CYS A 306 19.49 -20.41 -7.99
CA CYS A 306 19.03 -19.11 -8.48
C CYS A 306 17.55 -19.22 -8.89
N ALA A 307 16.67 -18.59 -8.14
CA ALA A 307 15.23 -18.54 -8.44
C ALA A 307 14.80 -17.14 -8.88
N LYS A 308 13.88 -17.09 -9.86
CA LYS A 308 13.24 -15.86 -10.34
C LYS A 308 11.73 -16.03 -10.23
N VAL A 309 11.07 -15.05 -9.60
CA VAL A 309 9.62 -15.05 -9.33
C VAL A 309 9.03 -13.73 -9.81
N LEU A 310 7.90 -13.81 -10.49
CA LEU A 310 7.10 -12.67 -10.91
C LEU A 310 5.86 -12.55 -10.01
N ALA A 311 5.59 -11.35 -9.51
CA ALA A 311 4.42 -11.10 -8.67
C ALA A 311 3.75 -9.77 -9.04
N TRP A 312 2.46 -9.84 -9.40
CA TRP A 312 1.60 -8.71 -9.74
C TRP A 312 1.01 -8.07 -8.50
N TYR A 313 0.63 -6.79 -8.59
CA TYR A 313 -0.12 -6.10 -7.55
C TYR A 313 -0.85 -4.88 -8.12
N ASP A 314 -2.11 -4.70 -7.70
CA ASP A 314 -2.76 -3.42 -7.89
C ASP A 314 -2.20 -2.43 -6.87
N ASN A 315 -1.30 -1.55 -7.34
CA ASN A 315 -0.56 -0.63 -6.47
C ASN A 315 -1.44 0.41 -5.78
N GLU A 316 -2.70 0.57 -6.19
CA GLU A 316 -3.69 1.44 -5.54
C GLU A 316 -4.69 0.63 -4.72
N TRP A 317 -5.39 -0.35 -5.33
CA TRP A 317 -6.47 -1.08 -4.68
C TRP A 317 -5.98 -2.10 -3.66
N GLY A 318 -4.99 -2.92 -4.03
CA GLY A 318 -4.38 -3.88 -3.10
C GLY A 318 -3.76 -3.17 -1.89
N TYR A 319 -3.07 -2.05 -2.13
CA TYR A 319 -2.49 -1.24 -1.06
C TYR A 319 -3.55 -0.59 -0.16
N SER A 320 -4.61 -0.02 -0.75
CA SER A 320 -5.72 0.57 0.03
C SER A 320 -6.49 -0.47 0.83
N SER A 321 -6.62 -1.69 0.29
CA SER A 321 -7.18 -2.84 1.02
C SER A 321 -6.31 -3.19 2.24
N ARG A 322 -5.00 -3.16 2.12
CA ARG A 322 -4.08 -3.36 3.27
C ARG A 322 -4.17 -2.25 4.30
N CYS A 323 -4.36 -0.99 3.89
CA CYS A 323 -4.62 0.09 4.85
C CYS A 323 -5.91 -0.16 5.64
N ARG A 324 -7.00 -0.59 4.97
CA ARG A 324 -8.26 -1.00 5.63
C ARG A 324 -8.04 -2.13 6.63
N ASP A 325 -7.29 -3.15 6.24
CA ASP A 325 -7.06 -4.31 7.10
C ASP A 325 -6.14 -3.96 8.28
N LEU A 326 -5.19 -3.04 8.09
CA LEU A 326 -4.36 -2.51 9.18
C LEU A 326 -5.22 -1.71 10.18
N ILE A 327 -6.18 -0.88 9.71
CA ILE A 327 -7.15 -0.22 10.60
C ILE A 327 -7.87 -1.28 11.46
N THR A 328 -8.35 -2.35 10.84
CA THR A 328 -9.08 -3.42 11.51
C THR A 328 -8.19 -4.14 12.54
N LEU A 329 -6.94 -4.42 12.19
CA LEU A 329 -5.96 -5.02 13.11
C LEU A 329 -5.73 -4.11 14.34
N LEU A 330 -5.47 -2.83 14.11
CA LEU A 330 -5.24 -1.88 15.20
C LEU A 330 -6.46 -1.78 16.11
N ALA A 331 -7.66 -1.65 15.52
CA ALA A 331 -8.92 -1.56 16.25
C ALA A 331 -9.20 -2.80 17.11
N SER A 332 -8.84 -3.99 16.64
CA SER A 332 -9.05 -5.24 17.37
C SER A 332 -8.21 -5.38 18.64
N LYS A 333 -7.16 -4.56 18.77
CA LYS A 333 -6.22 -4.59 19.89
C LYS A 333 -6.26 -3.30 20.74
N MET A 334 -7.11 -2.31 20.40
CA MET A 334 -7.33 -1.08 21.15
C MET A 334 -8.40 -1.25 22.21
#